data_d3bc60b9c6ad60e485cfb9569b16fd1b
#
_entry.id   d3bc60b9c6ad60e485cfb9569b16fd1b
#
_cell.length_a   1.000
_cell.length_b   1.000
_cell.length_c   1.000
_cell.angle_alpha   90.00
_cell.angle_beta   90.00
_cell.angle_gamma   90.00
#
_symmetry.space_group_name_H-M   'P 1'
#
loop_
_entity.id
_entity.type
_entity.pdbx_description
1 polymer ?
#
loop_
_entity_poly.entity_id
_entity_poly.type
_entity_poly.pdbx_seq_one_letter_code
_entity_poly.pdbx_strand_id
1 'polypeptide(L)'
;MTDSKNIIYINNKKVEVTNVYHDITLLDWLRNYHKITGTKEGCAEGDCGACSVIINKKSKEDSKPINSCLVRLGQVIGSNITTIEGLGCDKNPHPLQMAFSNEYASQCGYCTPGFIISGVSLINSGKVINNDTINDAISGNYVDALVTLQ
;
A
#
# COMPACT_ATOMS: atom_id res chain seq x y z
N MET A 1 7.66 32.26 12.20
CA MET A 1 7.84 30.81 12.04
C MET A 1 6.60 30.33 11.34
N THR A 2 6.72 29.98 10.07
CA THR A 2 5.60 29.55 9.23
C THR A 2 5.10 28.20 9.74
N ASP A 3 3.86 28.16 10.21
CA ASP A 3 3.11 26.92 10.45
C ASP A 3 3.09 26.10 9.15
N SER A 4 4.11 25.29 8.95
CA SER A 4 4.04 24.22 7.96
C SER A 4 3.04 23.21 8.52
N LYS A 5 1.78 23.38 8.14
CA LYS A 5 0.72 22.44 8.50
C LYS A 5 1.21 21.04 8.16
N ASN A 6 1.24 20.14 9.14
CA ASN A 6 1.55 18.73 8.96
C ASN A 6 0.46 18.10 8.08
N ILE A 7 0.68 18.11 6.77
CA ILE A 7 -0.29 17.66 5.78
C ILE A 7 0.23 16.38 5.13
N ILE A 8 -0.63 15.39 5.01
CA ILE A 8 -0.44 14.20 4.20
C ILE A 8 -1.61 14.11 3.22
N TYR A 9 -1.39 13.59 2.05
CA TYR A 9 -2.48 13.24 1.15
C TYR A 9 -2.71 11.73 1.21
N ILE A 10 -3.96 11.31 1.43
CA ILE A 10 -4.36 9.90 1.38
C ILE A 10 -5.31 9.74 0.22
N ASN A 11 -4.95 8.93 -0.75
CA ASN A 11 -5.74 8.69 -1.96
C ASN A 11 -6.16 10.03 -2.62
N ASN A 12 -5.18 10.95 -2.73
CA ASN A 12 -5.33 12.31 -3.26
C ASN A 12 -6.20 13.26 -2.40
N LYS A 13 -6.68 12.84 -1.24
CA LYS A 13 -7.41 13.69 -0.31
C LYS A 13 -6.46 14.28 0.73
N LYS A 14 -6.52 15.59 0.89
CA LYS A 14 -5.73 16.32 1.89
C LYS A 14 -6.20 15.96 3.30
N VAL A 15 -5.25 15.58 4.16
CA VAL A 15 -5.48 15.25 5.57
C VAL A 15 -4.48 16.02 6.43
N GLU A 16 -4.96 16.69 7.45
CA GLU A 16 -4.12 17.36 8.45
C GLU A 16 -3.78 16.36 9.56
N VAL A 17 -2.49 16.25 9.87
CA VAL A 17 -2.00 15.43 10.97
C VAL A 17 -2.03 16.25 12.24
N THR A 18 -3.06 16.07 13.07
CA THR A 18 -3.27 16.80 14.32
C THR A 18 -3.50 15.83 15.47
N ASN A 19 -3.06 16.22 16.67
CA ASN A 19 -3.28 15.47 17.90
C ASN A 19 -2.75 14.02 17.89
N VAL A 20 -1.68 13.79 17.15
CA VAL A 20 -1.07 12.45 16.99
C VAL A 20 0.45 12.58 17.14
N TYR A 21 1.07 11.62 17.80
CA TYR A 21 2.53 11.55 17.85
C TYR A 21 3.07 11.14 16.48
N HIS A 22 4.10 11.85 16.00
CA HIS A 22 4.70 11.59 14.69
C HIS A 22 5.56 10.32 14.63
N ASP A 23 5.79 9.68 15.77
CA ASP A 23 6.54 8.44 15.91
C ASP A 23 5.68 7.17 15.80
N ILE A 24 4.34 7.30 15.75
CA ILE A 24 3.48 6.15 15.43
C ILE A 24 3.75 5.66 14.01
N THR A 25 3.42 4.39 13.73
CA THR A 25 3.56 3.85 12.39
C THR A 25 2.51 4.44 11.44
N LEU A 26 2.86 4.55 10.16
CA LEU A 26 1.89 4.93 9.15
C LEU A 26 0.71 3.94 9.11
N LEU A 27 0.99 2.65 9.32
CA LEU A 27 -0.02 1.59 9.39
C LEU A 27 -1.05 1.87 10.49
N ASP A 28 -0.58 2.11 11.73
CA ASP A 28 -1.46 2.43 12.86
C ASP A 28 -2.32 3.65 12.59
N TRP A 29 -1.71 4.70 12.03
CA TRP A 29 -2.41 5.92 11.72
C TRP A 29 -3.50 5.72 10.67
N LEU A 30 -3.21 5.00 9.59
CA LEU A 30 -4.20 4.67 8.56
C LEU A 30 -5.36 3.86 9.14
N ARG A 31 -5.07 2.81 9.91
CA ARG A 31 -6.08 1.87 10.41
C ARG A 31 -6.87 2.41 11.59
N ASN A 32 -6.19 2.96 12.60
CA ASN A 32 -6.80 3.30 13.87
C ASN A 32 -7.42 4.71 13.87
N TYR A 33 -6.80 5.67 13.19
CA TYR A 33 -7.29 7.05 13.15
C TYR A 33 -8.19 7.33 11.94
N HIS A 34 -7.86 6.79 10.77
CA HIS A 34 -8.62 7.04 9.54
C HIS A 34 -9.54 5.90 9.11
N LYS A 35 -9.50 4.76 9.82
CA LYS A 35 -10.34 3.58 9.53
C LYS A 35 -10.13 3.02 8.11
N ILE A 36 -8.97 3.29 7.52
CA ILE A 36 -8.53 2.73 6.24
C ILE A 36 -7.94 1.35 6.51
N THR A 37 -8.78 0.34 6.55
CA THR A 37 -8.45 -1.01 7.03
C THR A 37 -8.11 -1.99 5.92
N GLY A 38 -8.17 -1.59 4.66
CA GLY A 38 -7.73 -2.39 3.51
C GLY A 38 -6.23 -2.68 3.56
N THR A 39 -5.42 -1.73 4.05
CA THR A 39 -4.02 -1.96 4.40
C THR A 39 -3.95 -2.86 5.64
N LYS A 40 -3.35 -4.06 5.52
CA LYS A 40 -3.40 -5.10 6.56
C LYS A 40 -2.15 -5.10 7.43
N GLU A 41 -2.31 -5.55 8.68
CA GLU A 41 -1.22 -5.80 9.60
C GLU A 41 -0.98 -7.31 9.71
N GLY A 42 0.07 -7.83 9.08
CA GLY A 42 0.45 -9.23 9.19
C GLY A 42 1.54 -9.42 10.25
N CYS A 43 2.81 -9.21 9.85
CA CYS A 43 3.97 -9.42 10.71
C CYS A 43 4.33 -8.24 11.62
N ALA A 44 3.96 -7.00 11.25
CA ALA A 44 4.37 -5.73 11.88
C ALA A 44 5.90 -5.48 11.92
N GLU A 45 6.68 -6.24 11.17
CA GLU A 45 8.16 -6.21 11.15
C GLU A 45 8.76 -6.04 9.74
N GLY A 46 7.89 -5.83 8.72
CA GLY A 46 8.32 -5.48 7.37
C GLY A 46 8.52 -6.66 6.42
N ASP A 47 8.27 -7.92 6.84
CA ASP A 47 8.58 -9.10 6.04
C ASP A 47 7.44 -9.54 5.10
N CYS A 48 6.18 -9.41 5.55
CA CYS A 48 5.06 -10.05 4.83
C CYS A 48 4.44 -9.20 3.71
N GLY A 49 4.72 -7.91 3.64
CA GLY A 49 4.19 -6.99 2.63
C GLY A 49 2.67 -6.73 2.68
N ALA A 50 1.92 -7.32 3.63
CA ALA A 50 0.47 -7.10 3.74
C ALA A 50 0.09 -5.64 4.03
N CYS A 51 1.01 -4.88 4.60
CA CYS A 51 0.87 -3.46 4.93
C CYS A 51 1.36 -2.52 3.82
N SER A 52 1.66 -3.02 2.63
CA SER A 52 2.19 -2.21 1.53
C SER A 52 1.24 -1.09 1.13
N VAL A 53 1.80 0.10 0.93
CA VAL A 53 1.16 1.27 0.35
C VAL A 53 2.11 1.91 -0.66
N ILE A 54 1.59 2.70 -1.61
CA ILE A 54 2.43 3.45 -2.54
C ILE A 54 2.64 4.85 -1.97
N ILE A 55 3.91 5.28 -1.90
CA ILE A 55 4.26 6.66 -1.55
C ILE A 55 4.73 7.43 -2.78
N ASN A 56 4.20 8.64 -2.94
CA ASN A 56 4.62 9.60 -3.95
C ASN A 56 5.06 10.89 -3.26
N LYS A 57 6.33 11.27 -3.41
CA LYS A 57 6.84 12.51 -2.80
C LYS A 57 6.77 13.72 -3.73
N LYS A 58 7.02 13.55 -5.03
CA LYS A 58 7.11 14.67 -5.99
C LYS A 58 6.48 14.39 -7.36
N SER A 59 6.55 13.17 -7.87
CA SER A 59 6.00 12.80 -9.17
C SER A 59 5.47 11.37 -9.14
N LYS A 60 4.71 10.97 -10.18
CA LYS A 60 4.26 9.59 -10.32
C LYS A 60 5.41 8.62 -10.57
N GLU A 61 6.50 9.08 -11.17
CA GLU A 61 7.70 8.30 -11.44
C GLU A 61 8.48 7.95 -10.16
N ASP A 62 8.31 8.73 -9.09
CA ASP A 62 8.86 8.46 -7.75
C ASP A 62 7.97 7.53 -6.91
N SER A 63 6.96 6.91 -7.52
CA SER A 63 6.05 5.98 -6.85
C SER A 63 6.78 4.71 -6.42
N LYS A 64 6.80 4.43 -5.12
CA LYS A 64 7.43 3.22 -4.58
C LYS A 64 6.50 2.54 -3.58
N PRO A 65 6.43 1.20 -3.59
CA PRO A 65 5.77 0.48 -2.51
C PRO A 65 6.65 0.58 -1.26
N ILE A 66 6.01 0.77 -0.11
CA ILE A 66 6.67 0.80 1.19
C ILE A 66 5.84 0.01 2.21
N ASN A 67 6.52 -0.61 3.17
CA ASN A 67 5.89 -1.28 4.29
C ASN A 67 5.48 -0.26 5.36
N SER A 68 4.19 0.06 5.42
CA SER A 68 3.67 1.09 6.32
C SER A 68 3.85 0.78 7.82
N CYS A 69 4.08 -0.48 8.19
CA CYS A 69 4.39 -0.88 9.56
C CYS A 69 5.78 -0.43 10.04
N LEU A 70 6.72 -0.17 9.12
CA LEU A 70 8.08 0.30 9.46
C LEU A 70 8.25 1.82 9.34
N VAL A 71 7.37 2.48 8.61
CA VAL A 71 7.48 3.91 8.32
C VAL A 71 6.75 4.72 9.40
N ARG A 72 7.44 5.70 9.97
CA ARG A 72 6.84 6.63 10.93
C ARG A 72 6.05 7.73 10.24
N LEU A 73 4.94 8.13 10.85
CA LEU A 73 4.05 9.16 10.30
C LEU A 73 4.79 10.45 9.95
N GLY A 74 5.72 10.89 10.80
CA GLY A 74 6.53 12.09 10.56
C GLY A 74 7.40 12.05 9.31
N GLN A 75 7.79 10.84 8.84
CA GLN A 75 8.65 10.67 7.66
C GLN A 75 7.91 10.89 6.34
N VAL A 76 6.57 10.81 6.37
CA VAL A 76 5.72 10.89 5.17
C VAL A 76 4.89 12.18 5.10
N ILE A 77 5.14 13.13 5.99
CA ILE A 77 4.54 14.46 5.92
C ILE A 77 4.89 15.11 4.57
N GLY A 78 3.91 15.71 3.92
CA GLY A 78 4.03 16.28 2.59
C GLY A 78 3.93 15.30 1.42
N SER A 79 3.78 14.00 1.71
CA SER A 79 3.66 12.96 0.67
C SER A 79 2.20 12.63 0.35
N ASN A 80 1.99 11.99 -0.79
CA ASN A 80 0.72 11.35 -1.14
C ASN A 80 0.85 9.83 -0.96
N ILE A 81 -0.01 9.26 -0.13
CA ILE A 81 -0.08 7.83 0.17
C ILE A 81 -1.26 7.26 -0.58
N THR A 82 -1.02 6.27 -1.43
CA THR A 82 -2.09 5.51 -2.09
C THR A 82 -2.22 4.16 -1.41
N THR A 83 -3.39 3.90 -0.85
CA THR A 83 -3.78 2.61 -0.27
C THR A 83 -4.59 1.81 -1.27
N ILE A 84 -4.92 0.55 -0.93
CA ILE A 84 -5.74 -0.31 -1.79
C ILE A 84 -7.10 0.32 -2.11
N GLU A 85 -7.69 1.06 -1.16
CA GLU A 85 -8.96 1.77 -1.35
C GLU A 85 -8.86 2.92 -2.34
N GLY A 86 -7.64 3.42 -2.59
CA GLY A 86 -7.40 4.50 -3.55
C GLY A 86 -7.20 4.04 -4.98
N LEU A 87 -7.10 2.74 -5.24
CA LEU A 87 -6.89 2.19 -6.58
C LEU A 87 -8.18 2.09 -7.38
N GLY A 88 -9.29 1.81 -6.72
CA GLY A 88 -10.59 1.63 -7.36
C GLY A 88 -11.70 1.42 -6.35
N CYS A 89 -12.91 1.23 -6.84
CA CYS A 89 -14.09 0.93 -6.02
C CYS A 89 -14.92 -0.18 -6.68
N ASP A 90 -15.93 -0.69 -5.98
CA ASP A 90 -16.77 -1.80 -6.45
C ASP A 90 -17.38 -1.55 -7.85
N LYS A 91 -17.71 -0.30 -8.18
CA LYS A 91 -18.26 0.07 -9.49
C LYS A 91 -17.21 0.27 -10.57
N ASN A 92 -15.99 0.56 -10.19
CA ASN A 92 -14.86 0.81 -11.10
C ASN A 92 -13.56 0.33 -10.44
N PRO A 93 -13.36 -0.99 -10.34
CA PRO A 93 -12.14 -1.55 -9.78
C PRO A 93 -10.94 -1.32 -10.70
N HIS A 94 -9.76 -1.25 -10.12
CA HIS A 94 -8.52 -1.22 -10.91
C HIS A 94 -8.39 -2.53 -11.72
N PRO A 95 -7.86 -2.51 -12.96
CA PRO A 95 -7.70 -3.70 -13.79
C PRO A 95 -7.01 -4.87 -13.08
N LEU A 96 -6.00 -4.59 -12.24
CA LEU A 96 -5.33 -5.63 -11.47
C LEU A 96 -6.24 -6.21 -10.37
N GLN A 97 -7.12 -5.43 -9.74
CA GLN A 97 -8.12 -5.94 -8.81
C GLN A 97 -9.11 -6.88 -9.51
N MET A 98 -9.53 -6.51 -10.73
CA MET A 98 -10.39 -7.38 -11.55
C MET A 98 -9.67 -8.68 -11.92
N ALA A 99 -8.41 -8.61 -12.34
CA ALA A 99 -7.61 -9.79 -12.69
C ALA A 99 -7.51 -10.75 -11.49
N PHE A 100 -7.20 -10.26 -10.29
CA PHE A 100 -7.16 -11.07 -9.08
C PHE A 100 -8.49 -11.77 -8.77
N SER A 101 -9.61 -11.08 -9.01
CA SER A 101 -10.94 -11.66 -8.83
C SER A 101 -11.26 -12.73 -9.89
N ASN A 102 -10.99 -12.45 -11.16
CA ASN A 102 -11.33 -13.32 -12.28
C ASN A 102 -10.50 -14.60 -12.29
N GLU A 103 -9.23 -14.50 -11.87
CA GLU A 103 -8.29 -15.62 -11.82
C GLU A 103 -8.30 -16.34 -10.46
N TYR A 104 -9.25 -16.02 -9.58
CA TYR A 104 -9.36 -16.62 -8.24
C TYR A 104 -8.05 -16.54 -7.43
N ALA A 105 -7.25 -15.50 -7.62
CA ALA A 105 -5.93 -15.31 -7.01
C ALA A 105 -6.00 -14.89 -5.53
N SER A 106 -7.11 -15.11 -4.85
CA SER A 106 -7.32 -14.71 -3.46
C SER A 106 -8.12 -15.81 -2.74
N GLN A 107 -7.63 -16.25 -1.57
CA GLN A 107 -8.34 -17.15 -0.67
C GLN A 107 -8.98 -16.33 0.47
N CYS A 108 -8.31 -16.19 1.62
CA CYS A 108 -8.83 -15.39 2.73
C CYS A 108 -8.77 -13.86 2.47
N GLY A 109 -8.00 -13.42 1.47
CA GLY A 109 -7.88 -12.03 1.04
C GLY A 109 -6.97 -11.16 1.89
N TYR A 110 -6.30 -11.69 2.92
CA TYR A 110 -5.53 -10.88 3.85
C TYR A 110 -4.24 -10.33 3.22
N CYS A 111 -3.50 -11.12 2.45
CA CYS A 111 -2.28 -10.69 1.73
C CYS A 111 -2.58 -9.97 0.41
N THR A 112 -3.78 -10.17 -0.15
CA THR A 112 -4.18 -9.68 -1.48
C THR A 112 -3.94 -8.18 -1.68
N PRO A 113 -4.30 -7.26 -0.74
CA PRO A 113 -4.04 -5.84 -0.91
C PRO A 113 -2.57 -5.51 -1.12
N GLY A 114 -1.68 -6.17 -0.38
CA GLY A 114 -0.23 -5.97 -0.51
C GLY A 114 0.29 -6.36 -1.89
N PHE A 115 -0.11 -7.54 -2.40
CA PHE A 115 0.26 -7.99 -3.74
C PHE A 115 -0.25 -7.05 -4.84
N ILE A 116 -1.49 -6.58 -4.73
CA ILE A 116 -2.07 -5.63 -5.68
C ILE A 116 -1.30 -4.31 -5.67
N ILE A 117 -0.96 -3.77 -4.50
CA ILE A 117 -0.15 -2.55 -4.36
C ILE A 117 1.23 -2.72 -5.02
N SER A 118 1.91 -3.84 -4.79
CA SER A 118 3.21 -4.14 -5.40
C SER A 118 3.11 -4.24 -6.93
N GLY A 119 2.09 -4.95 -7.44
CA GLY A 119 1.84 -5.06 -8.86
C GLY A 119 1.48 -3.73 -9.53
N VAL A 120 0.64 -2.91 -8.90
CA VAL A 120 0.32 -1.55 -9.41
C VAL A 120 1.56 -0.67 -9.42
N SER A 121 2.42 -0.77 -8.40
CA SER A 121 3.68 -0.03 -8.39
C SER A 121 4.60 -0.44 -9.53
N LEU A 122 4.69 -1.73 -9.86
CA LEU A 122 5.42 -2.21 -11.04
C LEU A 122 4.85 -1.64 -12.34
N ILE A 123 3.53 -1.71 -12.52
CA ILE A 123 2.85 -1.16 -13.72
C ILE A 123 3.17 0.33 -13.87
N ASN A 124 3.10 1.09 -12.78
CA ASN A 124 3.35 2.53 -12.79
C ASN A 124 4.83 2.90 -12.97
N SER A 125 5.75 1.96 -12.76
CA SER A 125 7.20 2.21 -12.89
C SER A 125 7.68 2.36 -14.34
N GLY A 126 6.85 1.99 -15.32
CA GLY A 126 7.24 1.97 -16.73
C GLY A 126 8.26 0.91 -17.11
N LYS A 127 8.63 0.02 -16.19
CA LYS A 127 9.53 -1.12 -16.49
C LYS A 127 8.86 -2.11 -17.45
N VAL A 128 9.67 -2.83 -18.21
CA VAL A 128 9.17 -3.96 -19.01
C VAL A 128 8.59 -5.02 -18.08
N ILE A 129 7.36 -5.45 -18.33
CA ILE A 129 6.69 -6.47 -17.53
C ILE A 129 7.07 -7.84 -18.09
N ASN A 130 7.81 -8.61 -17.31
CA ASN A 130 8.20 -9.99 -17.58
C ASN A 130 8.25 -10.75 -16.24
N ASN A 131 8.51 -12.05 -16.29
CA ASN A 131 8.55 -12.89 -15.09
C ASN A 131 9.55 -12.41 -14.05
N ASP A 132 10.72 -11.93 -14.48
CA ASP A 132 11.76 -11.47 -13.54
C ASP A 132 11.33 -10.19 -12.82
N THR A 133 10.78 -9.22 -13.55
CA THR A 133 10.31 -7.97 -12.95
C THR A 133 9.06 -8.16 -12.09
N ILE A 134 8.21 -9.12 -12.42
CA ILE A 134 7.06 -9.51 -11.58
C ILE A 134 7.55 -10.14 -10.29
N ASN A 135 8.44 -11.14 -10.37
CA ASN A 135 9.00 -11.82 -9.21
C ASN A 135 9.73 -10.83 -8.28
N ASP A 136 10.52 -9.91 -8.84
CA ASP A 136 11.19 -8.85 -8.09
C ASP A 136 10.17 -7.95 -7.37
N ALA A 137 9.12 -7.52 -8.05
CA ALA A 137 8.10 -6.63 -7.49
C ALA A 137 7.33 -7.25 -6.32
N ILE A 138 7.08 -8.56 -6.37
CA ILE A 138 6.32 -9.28 -5.33
C ILE A 138 7.21 -9.98 -4.30
N SER A 139 8.52 -9.93 -4.43
CA SER A 139 9.48 -10.63 -3.55
C SER A 139 9.35 -10.24 -2.07
N GLY A 140 8.86 -9.03 -1.79
CA GLY A 140 8.56 -8.54 -0.44
C GLY A 140 7.15 -8.89 0.07
N ASN A 141 6.40 -9.72 -0.66
CA ASN A 141 5.06 -10.14 -0.27
C ASN A 141 5.06 -11.64 0.06
N TYR A 142 4.57 -11.97 1.25
CA TYR A 142 4.50 -13.35 1.73
C TYR A 142 3.06 -13.83 1.81
N VAL A 143 2.83 -15.07 1.37
CA VAL A 143 1.56 -15.77 1.49
C VAL A 143 1.76 -16.97 2.40
N ASP A 144 1.14 -16.96 3.56
CA ASP A 144 1.02 -18.13 4.43
C ASP A 144 -0.28 -18.88 4.11
N ALA A 145 -0.44 -19.21 2.83
CA ALA A 145 -1.52 -20.09 2.41
C ALA A 145 -0.96 -21.51 2.41
N LEU A 146 -1.55 -22.41 3.16
CA LEU A 146 -1.40 -23.84 2.96
C LEU A 146 -1.91 -24.15 1.54
N VAL A 147 -1.03 -24.03 0.56
CA VAL A 147 -1.28 -24.52 -0.77
C VAL A 147 -1.21 -26.03 -0.68
N THR A 148 -2.32 -26.66 -0.36
CA THR A 148 -2.53 -28.05 -0.72
C THR A 148 -2.67 -28.08 -2.22
N LEU A 149 -1.54 -28.24 -2.90
CA LEU A 149 -1.53 -28.75 -4.27
C LEU A 149 -2.13 -30.14 -4.21
N GLN A 150 -3.40 -30.26 -4.57
CA GLN A 150 -4.01 -31.54 -4.96
C GLN A 150 -3.81 -31.74 -6.46
#